data_4d6166e849625f86a19822053c9d6c58
#
_entry.id   4d6166e849625f86a19822053c9d6c58
#
_cell.length_a   1.000
_cell.length_b   1.000
_cell.length_c   1.000
_cell.angle_alpha   90.00
_cell.angle_beta   90.00
_cell.angle_gamma   90.00
#
_symmetry.space_group_name_H-M   'P 1'
#
loop_
_entity.id
_entity.type
_entity.pdbx_description
1 polymer ?
#
loop_
_entity_poly.entity_id
_entity_poly.type
_entity_poly.pdbx_seq_one_letter_code
_entity_poly.pdbx_strand_id
1 'polypeptide(L)'
;MTARDPEALVRRMQECFNTRQFDQADDLFTPDFFSHPLGTTGFAAGKRAWRTLVTHFPDYRVVAEDVLVDHDRVAIRSSVHGIPPTDAQPVLIEIFRVADGRLAEAWGVGQGLPHDILRTTASSDDPHRH
;
A
#
# COMPACT_ATOMS: atom_id res chain seq x y z
N MET A 1 15.26 16.77 -16.51
CA MET A 1 14.19 16.40 -15.60
C MET A 1 14.66 15.35 -14.62
N THR A 2 14.38 15.57 -13.37
CA THR A 2 14.78 14.63 -12.36
C THR A 2 13.70 13.56 -12.19
N ALA A 3 14.13 12.35 -11.86
CA ALA A 3 13.23 11.30 -11.46
C ALA A 3 12.49 11.72 -10.20
N ARG A 4 11.30 11.14 -9.97
CA ARG A 4 10.57 11.42 -8.76
C ARG A 4 11.35 10.92 -7.55
N ASP A 5 11.36 11.74 -6.54
CA ASP A 5 11.96 11.44 -5.27
C ASP A 5 11.19 10.28 -4.60
N PRO A 6 11.88 9.27 -4.03
CA PRO A 6 11.19 8.17 -3.37
C PRO A 6 10.22 8.59 -2.27
N GLU A 7 10.58 9.60 -1.47
CA GLU A 7 9.66 10.10 -0.45
C GLU A 7 8.40 10.70 -1.09
N ALA A 8 8.57 11.49 -2.16
CA ALA A 8 7.43 12.10 -2.84
C ALA A 8 6.50 11.04 -3.43
N LEU A 9 7.06 9.94 -3.95
CA LEU A 9 6.27 8.85 -4.51
C LEU A 9 5.37 8.20 -3.45
N VAL A 10 5.91 7.84 -2.28
CA VAL A 10 5.11 7.19 -1.25
C VAL A 10 4.09 8.15 -0.64
N ARG A 11 4.44 9.43 -0.51
CA ARG A 11 3.47 10.41 -0.01
C ARG A 11 2.34 10.61 -1.01
N ARG A 12 2.64 10.65 -2.30
CA ARG A 12 1.62 10.77 -3.35
C ARG A 12 0.73 9.52 -3.37
N MET A 13 1.33 8.33 -3.21
CA MET A 13 0.57 7.08 -3.14
C MET A 13 -0.43 7.12 -1.99
N GLN A 14 0.01 7.52 -0.80
CA GLN A 14 -0.89 7.61 0.36
C GLN A 14 -1.97 8.68 0.15
N GLU A 15 -1.63 9.79 -0.50
CA GLU A 15 -2.63 10.80 -0.82
C GLU A 15 -3.71 10.25 -1.75
N CYS A 16 -3.31 9.51 -2.78
CA CYS A 16 -4.27 8.87 -3.69
C CYS A 16 -5.19 7.90 -2.94
N PHE A 17 -4.63 7.13 -2.02
CA PHE A 17 -5.42 6.23 -1.20
C PHE A 17 -6.39 7.00 -0.31
N ASN A 18 -5.88 7.98 0.44
CA ASN A 18 -6.68 8.71 1.42
C ASN A 18 -7.80 9.52 0.77
N THR A 19 -7.60 10.00 -0.46
CA THR A 19 -8.59 10.77 -1.19
C THR A 19 -9.45 9.90 -2.10
N ARG A 20 -9.24 8.57 -2.08
CA ARG A 20 -9.98 7.60 -2.90
C ARG A 20 -9.76 7.80 -4.39
N GLN A 21 -8.65 8.39 -4.78
CA GLN A 21 -8.29 8.61 -6.19
C GLN A 21 -7.42 7.47 -6.67
N PHE A 22 -7.97 6.25 -6.65
CA PHE A 22 -7.21 5.02 -6.87
C PHE A 22 -6.64 4.94 -8.29
N ASP A 23 -7.40 5.40 -9.28
CA ASP A 23 -6.93 5.35 -10.67
C ASP A 23 -5.76 6.30 -10.90
N GLN A 24 -5.68 7.39 -10.14
CA GLN A 24 -4.56 8.33 -10.26
C GLN A 24 -3.25 7.73 -9.74
N ALA A 25 -3.32 6.67 -8.94
CA ALA A 25 -2.13 6.00 -8.45
C ALA A 25 -1.49 5.09 -9.49
N ASP A 26 -2.18 4.76 -10.58
CA ASP A 26 -1.66 3.84 -11.60
C ASP A 26 -0.28 4.27 -12.12
N ASP A 27 -0.08 5.58 -12.31
CA ASP A 27 1.19 6.11 -12.84
C ASP A 27 2.35 6.04 -11.84
N LEU A 28 2.07 5.73 -10.59
CA LEU A 28 3.09 5.67 -9.55
C LEU A 28 3.80 4.32 -9.50
N PHE A 29 3.31 3.32 -10.22
CA PHE A 29 3.81 1.95 -10.14
C PHE A 29 4.37 1.52 -11.49
N THR A 30 5.44 0.71 -11.46
CA THR A 30 5.94 0.10 -12.69
C THR A 30 4.96 -0.98 -13.16
N PRO A 31 4.96 -1.31 -14.46
CA PRO A 31 4.06 -2.38 -14.96
C PRO A 31 4.30 -3.72 -14.27
N ASP A 32 5.53 -4.00 -13.85
CA ASP A 32 5.90 -5.25 -13.17
C ASP A 32 6.03 -5.10 -11.66
N PHE A 33 5.42 -4.06 -11.09
CA PHE A 33 5.42 -3.85 -9.65
C PHE A 33 5.05 -5.13 -8.90
N PHE A 34 5.88 -5.53 -7.95
CA PHE A 34 5.62 -6.73 -7.17
C PHE A 34 5.31 -6.40 -5.72
N SER A 35 4.15 -6.87 -5.24
CA SER A 35 3.73 -6.72 -3.85
C SER A 35 4.01 -8.02 -3.10
N HIS A 36 4.96 -8.01 -2.18
CA HIS A 36 5.22 -9.18 -1.34
C HIS A 36 4.05 -9.49 -0.41
N PRO A 37 3.40 -8.50 0.22
CA PRO A 37 2.26 -8.80 1.09
C PRO A 37 1.12 -9.52 0.38
N LEU A 38 0.85 -9.18 -0.88
CA LEU A 38 -0.22 -9.80 -1.65
C LEU A 38 0.27 -10.95 -2.53
N GLY A 39 1.58 -11.03 -2.81
CA GLY A 39 2.14 -12.03 -3.71
C GLY A 39 1.72 -11.81 -5.17
N THR A 40 1.53 -10.55 -5.58
CA THR A 40 0.97 -10.23 -6.89
C THR A 40 1.89 -9.32 -7.69
N THR A 41 1.79 -9.41 -9.02
CA THR A 41 2.50 -8.55 -9.96
C THR A 41 1.52 -7.55 -10.56
N GLY A 42 1.98 -6.30 -10.71
CA GLY A 42 1.15 -5.20 -11.16
C GLY A 42 0.36 -4.59 -10.02
N PHE A 43 -0.18 -3.39 -10.23
CA PHE A 43 -0.90 -2.67 -9.19
C PHE A 43 -2.39 -3.04 -9.15
N ALA A 44 -2.92 -3.76 -10.13
CA ALA A 44 -4.35 -4.04 -10.21
C ALA A 44 -4.88 -4.75 -8.95
N ALA A 45 -4.13 -5.74 -8.45
CA ALA A 45 -4.52 -6.46 -7.23
C ALA A 45 -4.47 -5.54 -6.00
N GLY A 46 -3.46 -4.68 -5.92
CA GLY A 46 -3.37 -3.70 -4.84
C GLY A 46 -4.53 -2.72 -4.86
N LYS A 47 -4.91 -2.28 -6.05
CA LYS A 47 -6.04 -1.36 -6.21
C LYS A 47 -7.35 -2.04 -5.75
N ARG A 48 -7.55 -3.32 -6.10
CA ARG A 48 -8.71 -4.07 -5.62
C ARG A 48 -8.70 -4.19 -4.10
N ALA A 49 -7.54 -4.46 -3.52
CA ALA A 49 -7.40 -4.53 -2.06
C ALA A 49 -7.75 -3.20 -1.42
N TRP A 50 -7.32 -2.09 -2.01
CA TRP A 50 -7.66 -0.75 -1.53
C TRP A 50 -9.18 -0.54 -1.54
N ARG A 51 -9.83 -0.90 -2.65
CA ARG A 51 -11.29 -0.75 -2.77
C ARG A 51 -12.03 -1.60 -1.76
N THR A 52 -11.60 -2.83 -1.56
CA THR A 52 -12.20 -3.73 -0.57
C THR A 52 -12.07 -3.14 0.82
N LEU A 53 -10.88 -2.63 1.14
CA LEU A 53 -10.60 -2.08 2.46
C LEU A 53 -11.49 -0.89 2.77
N VAL A 54 -11.62 0.06 1.84
CA VAL A 54 -12.44 1.26 2.08
C VAL A 54 -13.94 0.98 1.97
N THR A 55 -14.33 -0.10 1.32
CA THR A 55 -15.71 -0.54 1.32
C THR A 55 -16.11 -1.04 2.70
N HIS A 56 -15.23 -1.80 3.35
CA HIS A 56 -15.47 -2.31 4.71
C HIS A 56 -15.25 -1.23 5.78
N PHE A 57 -14.31 -0.34 5.56
CA PHE A 57 -13.96 0.72 6.51
C PHE A 57 -13.90 2.06 5.77
N PRO A 58 -15.06 2.71 5.56
CA PRO A 58 -15.11 3.95 4.75
C PRO A 58 -14.24 5.09 5.26
N ASP A 59 -13.95 5.10 6.56
CA ASP A 59 -13.13 6.14 7.17
C ASP A 59 -11.64 5.76 7.26
N TYR A 60 -11.25 4.63 6.68
CA TYR A 60 -9.86 4.15 6.73
C TYR A 60 -8.92 5.21 6.15
N ARG A 61 -7.89 5.53 6.89
CA ARG A 61 -6.92 6.55 6.49
C ARG A 61 -5.55 6.19 7.04
N VAL A 62 -4.51 6.43 6.26
CA VAL A 62 -3.13 6.21 6.70
C VAL A 62 -2.43 7.56 6.83
N VAL A 63 -1.60 7.67 7.86
CA VAL A 63 -0.83 8.89 8.11
C VAL A 63 0.63 8.50 8.28
N ALA A 64 1.50 9.04 7.42
CA ALA A 64 2.93 8.79 7.50
C ALA A 64 3.49 9.45 8.76
N GLU A 65 4.09 8.65 9.63
CA GLU A 65 4.74 9.13 10.85
C GLU A 65 6.23 9.28 10.65
N ASP A 66 6.87 8.30 9.97
CA ASP A 66 8.28 8.35 9.65
C ASP A 66 8.49 7.94 8.20
N VAL A 67 9.37 8.63 7.50
CA VAL A 67 9.80 8.27 6.16
C VAL A 67 11.32 8.32 6.12
N LEU A 68 11.93 7.20 5.77
CA LEU A 68 13.39 7.07 5.70
C LEU A 68 13.77 6.65 4.29
N VAL A 69 14.68 7.37 3.68
CA VAL A 69 15.10 7.11 2.30
C VAL A 69 16.57 6.73 2.28
N ASP A 70 16.89 5.66 1.56
CA ASP A 70 18.25 5.22 1.31
C ASP A 70 18.35 4.78 -0.14
N HIS A 71 18.92 5.64 -0.99
CA HIS A 71 19.07 5.41 -2.43
C HIS A 71 17.72 5.12 -3.10
N ASP A 72 17.50 3.91 -3.63
CA ASP A 72 16.27 3.52 -4.30
C ASP A 72 15.25 2.89 -3.36
N ARG A 73 15.49 2.92 -2.05
CA ARG A 73 14.60 2.34 -1.05
C ARG A 73 14.01 3.41 -0.17
N VAL A 74 12.73 3.23 0.17
CA VAL A 74 12.06 4.13 1.10
C VAL A 74 11.26 3.28 2.08
N ALA A 75 11.49 3.53 3.38
CA ALA A 75 10.76 2.89 4.46
C ALA A 75 9.79 3.91 5.04
N ILE A 76 8.57 3.47 5.33
CA ILE A 76 7.55 4.35 5.86
C ILE A 76 6.79 3.63 6.98
N ARG A 77 6.69 4.30 8.13
CA ARG A 77 5.85 3.85 9.24
C ARG A 77 4.63 4.75 9.28
N SER A 78 3.45 4.14 9.20
CA SER A 78 2.20 4.88 9.16
C SER A 78 1.30 4.46 10.31
N SER A 79 0.59 5.42 10.88
CA SER A 79 -0.54 5.13 11.74
C SER A 79 -1.78 4.92 10.88
N VAL A 80 -2.71 4.10 11.36
CA VAL A 80 -3.94 3.78 10.64
C VAL A 80 -5.12 4.22 11.48
N HIS A 81 -6.07 4.88 10.83
CA HIS A 81 -7.26 5.45 11.46
C HIS A 81 -8.51 4.96 10.75
N GLY A 82 -9.66 5.06 11.42
CA GLY A 82 -10.95 4.73 10.81
C GLY A 82 -11.29 3.26 10.84
N ILE A 83 -10.65 2.50 11.74
CA ILE A 83 -10.99 1.08 11.98
C ILE A 83 -11.40 0.91 13.44
N PRO A 84 -12.12 -0.18 13.77
CA PRO A 84 -12.50 -0.43 15.16
C PRO A 84 -11.28 -0.54 16.07
N PRO A 85 -11.38 -0.07 17.32
CA PRO A 85 -10.26 -0.18 18.27
C PRO A 85 -9.88 -1.62 18.53
N THR A 86 -8.56 -1.85 18.70
CA THR A 86 -8.01 -3.12 19.12
C THR A 86 -7.03 -2.87 20.27
N ASP A 87 -6.56 -3.93 20.90
CA ASP A 87 -5.55 -3.80 21.95
C ASP A 87 -4.21 -3.31 21.38
N ALA A 88 -3.94 -3.63 20.12
CA ALA A 88 -2.72 -3.20 19.45
C ALA A 88 -2.94 -1.84 18.78
N GLN A 89 -1.96 -0.95 18.90
CA GLN A 89 -1.97 0.32 18.16
C GLN A 89 -1.88 0.00 16.66
N PRO A 90 -2.83 0.47 15.83
CA PRO A 90 -2.78 0.16 14.39
C PRO A 90 -1.60 0.86 13.71
N VAL A 91 -0.67 0.06 13.20
CA VAL A 91 0.55 0.54 12.56
C VAL A 91 0.82 -0.29 11.32
N LEU A 92 1.27 0.37 10.27
CA LEU A 92 1.72 -0.25 9.03
C LEU A 92 3.15 0.17 8.77
N ILE A 93 4.03 -0.80 8.53
CA ILE A 93 5.42 -0.52 8.16
C ILE A 93 5.65 -1.12 6.78
N GLU A 94 6.12 -0.29 5.86
CA GLU A 94 6.35 -0.70 4.48
C GLU A 94 7.71 -0.25 4.01
N ILE A 95 8.31 -1.04 3.12
CA ILE A 95 9.50 -0.66 2.38
C ILE A 95 9.17 -0.77 0.90
N PHE A 96 9.53 0.26 0.13
CA PHE A 96 9.35 0.25 -1.32
C PHE A 96 10.70 0.39 -1.99
N ARG A 97 10.85 -0.28 -3.14
CA ARG A 97 11.95 -0.04 -4.05
C ARG A 97 11.45 0.77 -5.23
N VAL A 98 12.24 1.76 -5.61
CA VAL A 98 11.91 2.67 -6.72
C VAL A 98 12.77 2.33 -7.92
N ALA A 99 12.18 2.29 -9.09
CA ALA A 99 12.88 2.11 -10.36
C ALA A 99 12.20 2.97 -11.42
N ASP A 100 12.98 3.66 -12.21
CA ASP A 100 12.50 4.52 -13.30
C ASP A 100 11.47 5.56 -12.82
N GLY A 101 11.68 6.09 -11.61
CA GLY A 101 10.80 7.11 -11.04
C GLY A 101 9.45 6.59 -10.60
N ARG A 102 9.31 5.27 -10.38
CA ARG A 102 8.06 4.62 -9.97
C ARG A 102 8.33 3.57 -8.91
N LEU A 103 7.27 3.20 -8.20
CA LEU A 103 7.33 2.14 -7.21
C LEU A 103 7.36 0.79 -7.94
N ALA A 104 8.40 0.00 -7.68
CA ALA A 104 8.66 -1.25 -8.40
C ALA A 104 8.46 -2.49 -7.54
N GLU A 105 8.58 -2.35 -6.23
CA GLU A 105 8.49 -3.50 -5.32
C GLU A 105 8.11 -3.01 -3.93
N ALA A 106 7.30 -3.79 -3.22
CA ALA A 106 6.84 -3.41 -1.89
C ALA A 106 6.89 -4.61 -0.94
N TRP A 107 7.35 -4.34 0.27
CA TRP A 107 7.27 -5.22 1.43
C TRP A 107 6.42 -4.50 2.48
N GLY A 108 5.74 -5.24 3.34
CA GLY A 108 4.97 -4.59 4.39
C GLY A 108 4.50 -5.57 5.43
N VAL A 109 4.43 -5.07 6.66
CA VAL A 109 3.85 -5.77 7.80
C VAL A 109 3.05 -4.75 8.61
N GLY A 110 2.07 -5.23 9.34
CA GLY A 110 1.27 -4.37 10.20
C GLY A 110 0.81 -5.10 11.44
N GLN A 111 0.35 -4.30 12.40
CA GLN A 111 -0.30 -4.83 13.60
C GLN A 111 -1.61 -4.06 13.81
N GLY A 112 -2.60 -4.73 14.39
CA GLY A 112 -3.90 -4.12 14.64
C GLY A 112 -4.67 -3.79 13.38
N LEU A 113 -4.36 -4.42 12.24
CA LEU A 113 -4.97 -4.16 10.94
C LEU A 113 -5.87 -5.31 10.51
N PRO A 114 -6.85 -5.04 9.63
CA PRO A 114 -7.74 -6.09 9.12
C PRO A 114 -7.08 -6.90 8.00
N HIS A 115 -6.00 -7.63 8.31
CA HIS A 115 -5.22 -8.39 7.33
C HIS A 115 -6.05 -9.43 6.60
N ASP A 116 -7.04 -10.03 7.26
CA ASP A 116 -7.83 -11.09 6.65
C ASP A 116 -8.62 -10.60 5.45
N ILE A 117 -9.06 -9.34 5.46
CA ILE A 117 -9.78 -8.76 4.35
C ILE A 117 -8.86 -8.62 3.13
N LEU A 118 -7.63 -8.10 3.34
CA LEU A 118 -6.66 -7.96 2.26
C LEU A 118 -6.26 -9.32 1.70
N ARG A 119 -6.02 -10.29 2.58
CA ARG A 119 -5.63 -11.64 2.19
C ARG A 119 -6.74 -12.32 1.39
N THR A 120 -7.99 -12.18 1.82
CA THR A 120 -9.14 -12.74 1.13
C THR A 120 -9.28 -12.15 -0.26
N THR A 121 -9.09 -10.83 -0.39
CA THR A 121 -9.17 -10.16 -1.68
C THR A 121 -8.13 -10.69 -2.66
N ALA A 122 -6.88 -10.86 -2.20
CA ALA A 122 -5.82 -11.40 -3.05
C ALA A 122 -6.10 -12.86 -3.42
N SER A 123 -6.58 -13.66 -2.45
CA SER A 123 -6.84 -15.08 -2.64
C SER A 123 -8.00 -15.35 -3.59
N SER A 124 -8.97 -14.44 -3.67
CA SER A 124 -10.14 -14.64 -4.53
C SER A 124 -9.76 -14.67 -6.01
N ASP A 125 -8.55 -14.28 -6.35
CA ASP A 125 -8.05 -14.35 -7.73
C ASP A 125 -7.54 -15.75 -8.10
N ASP A 126 -7.42 -16.65 -7.13
CA ASP A 126 -6.92 -18.01 -7.34
C ASP A 126 -8.09 -18.99 -7.28
N PRO A 127 -8.52 -19.54 -8.44
CA PRO A 127 -9.67 -20.45 -8.47
C PRO A 127 -9.40 -21.79 -7.79
N HIS A 128 -8.15 -22.13 -7.50
CA HIS A 128 -7.77 -23.39 -6.87
C HIS A 128 -7.62 -23.29 -5.36
N ARG A 129 -7.84 -22.10 -4.81
CA ARG A 129 -7.65 -21.86 -3.41
C ARG A 129 -8.89 -22.23 -2.62
N HIS A 130 -8.70 -22.96 -1.56
CA HIS A 130 -9.77 -23.42 -0.68
C HIS A 130 -9.49 -23.09 0.77
#